data_a63f421f0900c1b45497bcbadc0a7ceb
#
_entry.id   a63f421f0900c1b45497bcbadc0a7ceb
#
_cell.length_a   1.000
_cell.length_b   1.000
_cell.length_c   1.000
_cell.angle_alpha   90.00
_cell.angle_beta   90.00
_cell.angle_gamma   90.00
#
_symmetry.space_group_name_H-M   'P 1'
#
loop_
_entity.id
_entity.type
_entity.pdbx_description
1 polymer ?
#
loop_
_entity_poly.entity_id
_entity_poly.type
_entity_poly.pdbx_seq_one_letter_code
_entity_poly.pdbx_strand_id
1 'polypeptide(L)'
;MQAAVFSFSARGAKLAAQVGEYLTSIGYDVDIQTVAKYAEQAGQKPMLPDHNAACGECFGKCQTLVFVGAAGIAVRTIAPFIKSKLTDPAVISVDERSSFVIPLLAGHIGGANEIARCLAASLGATCCVT
;
A
#
# COMPACT_ATOMS: atom_id res chain seq x y z
N MET A 1 10.30 -1.37 -11.43
CA MET A 1 10.00 -1.76 -10.02
C MET A 1 8.52 -2.05 -9.88
N GLN A 2 8.17 -2.91 -8.97
CA GLN A 2 6.78 -3.33 -8.75
C GLN A 2 6.27 -2.79 -7.43
N ALA A 3 5.00 -2.38 -7.43
CA ALA A 3 4.28 -1.96 -6.24
C ALA A 3 2.89 -2.60 -6.21
N ALA A 4 2.36 -2.79 -5.03
CA ALA A 4 0.98 -3.22 -4.85
C ALA A 4 0.25 -2.24 -3.94
N VAL A 5 -1.01 -1.99 -4.23
CA VAL A 5 -1.87 -1.13 -3.43
C VAL A 5 -3.09 -1.94 -3.04
N PHE A 6 -3.36 -2.00 -1.73
CA PHE A 6 -4.46 -2.78 -1.17
C PHE A 6 -5.47 -1.88 -0.48
N SER A 7 -6.76 -2.14 -0.67
CA SER A 7 -7.83 -1.45 0.03
C SER A 7 -8.90 -2.41 0.50
N PHE A 8 -9.76 -1.96 1.43
CA PHE A 8 -10.67 -2.83 2.16
C PHE A 8 -12.10 -2.27 2.24
N SER A 9 -12.36 -1.15 1.55
CA SER A 9 -13.67 -0.50 1.51
C SER A 9 -13.88 0.16 0.15
N ALA A 10 -15.12 0.52 -0.16
CA ALA A 10 -15.42 1.24 -1.40
C ALA A 10 -14.71 2.59 -1.45
N ARG A 11 -14.67 3.33 -0.34
CA ARG A 11 -13.95 4.60 -0.24
C ARG A 11 -12.44 4.38 -0.41
N GLY A 12 -11.90 3.37 0.25
CA GLY A 12 -10.48 3.03 0.15
C GLY A 12 -10.06 2.66 -1.26
N ALA A 13 -10.93 1.95 -2.00
CA ALA A 13 -10.65 1.57 -3.38
C ALA A 13 -10.52 2.79 -4.30
N LYS A 14 -11.33 3.83 -4.08
CA LYS A 14 -11.20 5.09 -4.84
C LYS A 14 -9.86 5.78 -4.56
N LEU A 15 -9.47 5.86 -3.31
CA LEU A 15 -8.19 6.44 -2.94
C LEU A 15 -7.03 5.58 -3.46
N ALA A 16 -7.17 4.26 -3.41
CA ALA A 16 -6.15 3.35 -3.94
C ALA A 16 -5.88 3.58 -5.42
N ALA A 17 -6.91 3.92 -6.21
CA ALA A 17 -6.72 4.28 -7.61
C ALA A 17 -5.83 5.51 -7.76
N GLN A 18 -6.02 6.54 -6.93
CA GLN A 18 -5.18 7.74 -6.94
C GLN A 18 -3.74 7.43 -6.51
N VAL A 19 -3.57 6.60 -5.49
CA VAL A 19 -2.24 6.14 -5.06
C VAL A 19 -1.53 5.41 -6.20
N GLY A 20 -2.27 4.53 -6.88
CA GLY A 20 -1.74 3.78 -8.02
C GLY A 20 -1.31 4.70 -9.17
N GLU A 21 -2.08 5.73 -9.48
CA GLU A 21 -1.72 6.73 -10.49
C GLU A 21 -0.41 7.42 -10.14
N TYR A 22 -0.27 7.83 -8.89
CA TYR A 22 0.96 8.47 -8.41
C TYR A 22 2.16 7.54 -8.57
N LEU A 23 2.06 6.30 -8.08
CA LEU A 23 3.16 5.33 -8.17
C LEU A 23 3.52 5.02 -9.61
N THR A 24 2.53 4.90 -10.49
CA THR A 24 2.77 4.72 -11.92
C THR A 24 3.54 5.90 -12.50
N SER A 25 3.19 7.12 -12.09
CA SER A 25 3.84 8.34 -12.59
C SER A 25 5.33 8.42 -12.23
N ILE A 26 5.74 7.74 -11.16
CA ILE A 26 7.15 7.71 -10.71
C ILE A 26 7.87 6.41 -11.11
N GLY A 27 7.28 5.62 -12.01
CA GLY A 27 7.96 4.50 -12.65
C GLY A 27 7.64 3.12 -12.10
N TYR A 28 6.68 2.98 -11.20
CA TYR A 28 6.29 1.66 -10.72
C TYR A 28 5.31 0.98 -11.67
N ASP A 29 5.45 -0.34 -11.75
CA ASP A 29 4.43 -1.22 -12.31
C ASP A 29 3.52 -1.60 -11.12
N VAL A 30 2.28 -1.14 -11.16
CA VAL A 30 1.38 -1.16 -10.00
C VAL A 30 0.27 -2.20 -10.14
N ASP A 31 0.10 -3.00 -9.09
CA ASP A 31 -0.98 -3.97 -8.97
C ASP A 31 -1.95 -3.44 -7.89
N ILE A 32 -3.15 -3.04 -8.31
CA ILE A 32 -4.16 -2.49 -7.39
C ILE A 32 -5.19 -3.56 -7.09
N GLN A 33 -5.34 -3.89 -5.80
CA GLN A 33 -6.26 -4.93 -5.35
C GLN A 33 -7.16 -4.42 -4.23
N THR A 34 -8.38 -4.92 -4.19
CA THR A 34 -9.32 -4.65 -3.09
C THR A 34 -10.01 -5.95 -2.68
N VAL A 35 -10.75 -5.92 -1.58
CA VAL A 35 -11.54 -7.08 -1.16
C VAL A 35 -12.55 -7.43 -2.25
N ALA A 36 -12.85 -8.72 -2.39
CA ALA A 36 -13.69 -9.22 -3.50
C ALA A 36 -15.04 -8.52 -3.58
N LYS A 37 -15.61 -8.14 -2.43
CA LYS A 37 -16.91 -7.47 -2.34
C LYS A 37 -16.97 -6.18 -3.19
N TYR A 38 -15.88 -5.43 -3.30
CA TYR A 38 -15.84 -4.15 -4.00
C TYR A 38 -15.08 -4.16 -5.31
N ALA A 39 -14.46 -5.30 -5.66
CA ALA A 39 -13.53 -5.37 -6.79
C ALA A 39 -14.18 -5.03 -8.13
N GLU A 40 -15.34 -5.61 -8.42
CA GLU A 40 -16.04 -5.38 -9.68
C GLU A 40 -16.45 -3.91 -9.82
N GLN A 41 -17.06 -3.35 -8.79
CA GLN A 41 -17.51 -1.96 -8.79
C GLN A 41 -16.34 -0.98 -8.95
N ALA A 42 -15.21 -1.29 -8.33
CA ALA A 42 -14.02 -0.44 -8.38
C ALA A 42 -13.21 -0.62 -9.67
N GLY A 43 -13.48 -1.68 -10.44
CA GLY A 43 -12.66 -2.04 -11.58
C GLY A 43 -11.26 -2.47 -11.18
N GLN A 44 -11.12 -3.09 -10.02
CA GLN A 44 -9.84 -3.52 -9.47
C GLN A 44 -9.81 -5.03 -9.26
N LYS A 45 -8.61 -5.56 -9.16
CA LYS A 45 -8.39 -6.98 -8.95
C LYS A 45 -8.81 -7.37 -7.53
N PRO A 46 -9.53 -8.50 -7.34
CA PRO A 46 -9.84 -8.95 -5.99
C PRO A 46 -8.64 -9.59 -5.31
N MET A 47 -8.52 -9.41 -4.00
CA MET A 47 -7.54 -10.12 -3.19
C MET A 47 -8.02 -11.55 -2.95
N LEU A 48 -7.38 -12.52 -3.57
CA LEU A 48 -7.78 -13.93 -3.54
C LEU A 48 -6.66 -14.84 -3.06
N PRO A 49 -6.98 -15.91 -2.33
CA PRO A 49 -8.30 -16.25 -1.79
C PRO A 49 -8.75 -15.32 -0.66
N ASP A 50 -7.80 -14.61 -0.04
CA ASP A 50 -8.04 -13.60 0.98
C ASP A 50 -6.90 -12.57 0.95
N HIS A 51 -7.01 -11.54 1.79
CA HIS A 51 -6.00 -10.47 1.79
C HIS A 51 -4.65 -10.94 2.34
N ASN A 52 -4.61 -11.92 3.23
CA ASN A 52 -3.35 -12.44 3.74
C ASN A 52 -2.54 -13.13 2.64
N ALA A 53 -3.18 -13.98 1.85
CA ALA A 53 -2.54 -14.69 0.75
C ALA A 53 -2.08 -13.72 -0.35
N ALA A 54 -2.94 -12.79 -0.73
CA ALA A 54 -2.63 -11.79 -1.75
C ALA A 54 -1.44 -10.91 -1.34
N CYS A 55 -1.42 -10.46 -0.08
CA CYS A 55 -0.32 -9.68 0.45
C CYS A 55 0.98 -10.48 0.49
N GLY A 56 0.93 -11.74 0.93
CA GLY A 56 2.12 -12.59 1.01
C GLY A 56 2.79 -12.77 -0.35
N GLU A 57 2.01 -12.95 -1.40
CA GLU A 57 2.52 -13.02 -2.76
C GLU A 57 3.25 -11.74 -3.16
N CYS A 58 2.61 -10.58 -2.92
CA CYS A 58 3.20 -9.29 -3.26
C CYS A 58 4.39 -8.94 -2.38
N PHE A 59 4.38 -9.33 -1.10
CA PHE A 59 5.47 -9.05 -0.17
C PHE A 59 6.80 -9.64 -0.66
N GLY A 60 6.74 -10.80 -1.32
CA GLY A 60 7.92 -11.47 -1.85
C GLY A 60 8.45 -10.90 -3.16
N LYS A 61 7.64 -10.15 -3.90
CA LYS A 61 8.02 -9.69 -5.26
C LYS A 61 8.01 -8.19 -5.46
N CYS A 62 7.27 -7.44 -4.65
CA CYS A 62 7.16 -5.98 -4.80
C CYS A 62 8.21 -5.26 -3.97
N GLN A 63 8.64 -4.10 -4.44
CA GLN A 63 9.53 -3.20 -3.70
C GLN A 63 8.77 -2.28 -2.76
N THR A 64 7.49 -2.02 -3.07
CA THR A 64 6.66 -1.11 -2.27
C THR A 64 5.24 -1.66 -2.16
N LEU A 65 4.71 -1.65 -0.95
CA LEU A 65 3.30 -1.97 -0.67
C LEU A 65 2.64 -0.78 -0.01
N VAL A 66 1.45 -0.41 -0.47
CA VAL A 66 0.64 0.63 0.15
C VAL A 66 -0.70 0.05 0.57
N PHE A 67 -1.02 0.20 1.85
CA PHE A 67 -2.31 -0.22 2.40
C PHE A 67 -3.19 1.02 2.61
N VAL A 68 -4.35 1.03 1.99
CA VAL A 68 -5.32 2.12 2.13
C VAL A 68 -6.41 1.66 3.09
N GLY A 69 -6.33 2.13 4.34
CA GLY A 69 -7.22 1.73 5.41
C GLY A 69 -6.58 1.92 6.78
N ALA A 70 -7.13 1.26 7.79
CA ALA A 70 -6.57 1.34 9.14
C ALA A 70 -5.18 0.71 9.21
N ALA A 71 -4.24 1.41 9.84
CA ALA A 71 -2.87 0.93 9.99
C ALA A 71 -2.78 -0.45 10.65
N GLY A 72 -3.69 -0.75 11.58
CA GLY A 72 -3.74 -2.06 12.24
C GLY A 72 -3.97 -3.22 11.28
N ILE A 73 -4.75 -3.00 10.22
CA ILE A 73 -4.95 -4.02 9.18
C ILE A 73 -3.63 -4.29 8.47
N ALA A 74 -2.91 -3.23 8.10
CA ALA A 74 -1.61 -3.36 7.44
C ALA A 74 -0.63 -4.14 8.34
N VAL A 75 -0.52 -3.76 9.61
CA VAL A 75 0.40 -4.40 10.54
C VAL A 75 0.11 -5.90 10.68
N ARG A 76 -1.16 -6.26 10.89
CA ARG A 76 -1.53 -7.68 11.04
C ARG A 76 -1.31 -8.46 9.76
N THR A 77 -1.56 -7.83 8.61
CA THR A 77 -1.43 -8.51 7.31
C THR A 77 0.03 -8.79 6.97
N ILE A 78 0.94 -7.86 7.23
CA ILE A 78 2.35 -8.05 6.89
C ILE A 78 3.13 -8.84 7.93
N ALA A 79 2.67 -8.89 9.18
CA ALA A 79 3.42 -9.47 10.28
C ALA A 79 4.00 -10.87 9.98
N PRO A 80 3.26 -11.82 9.37
CA PRO A 80 3.81 -13.15 9.10
C PRO A 80 4.95 -13.16 8.07
N PHE A 81 5.12 -12.11 7.28
CA PHE A 81 6.06 -12.06 6.16
C PHE A 81 7.31 -11.24 6.47
N ILE A 82 7.32 -10.49 7.55
CA ILE A 82 8.46 -9.63 7.92
C ILE A 82 9.69 -10.51 8.23
N LYS A 83 10.81 -10.19 7.61
CA LYS A 83 12.07 -10.93 7.77
C LYS A 83 13.23 -10.05 8.18
N SER A 84 13.52 -9.01 7.38
CA SER A 84 14.70 -8.19 7.57
C SER A 84 14.48 -6.79 6.98
N LYS A 85 14.94 -5.77 7.70
CA LYS A 85 14.91 -4.39 7.19
C LYS A 85 15.77 -4.20 5.94
N LEU A 86 16.64 -5.16 5.63
CA LEU A 86 17.51 -5.09 4.45
C LEU A 86 16.83 -5.63 3.20
N THR A 87 15.85 -6.51 3.34
CA THR A 87 15.23 -7.21 2.22
C THR A 87 13.72 -7.00 2.10
N ASP A 88 13.06 -6.61 3.18
CA ASP A 88 11.62 -6.39 3.17
C ASP A 88 11.26 -5.18 2.31
N PRO A 89 10.08 -5.19 1.68
CA PRO A 89 9.62 -4.06 0.89
C PRO A 89 9.34 -2.85 1.77
N ALA A 90 9.31 -1.67 1.15
CA ALA A 90 8.76 -0.49 1.78
C ALA A 90 7.26 -0.70 1.98
N VAL A 91 6.76 -0.48 3.19
CA VAL A 91 5.32 -0.60 3.50
C VAL A 91 4.81 0.72 4.04
N ILE A 92 3.75 1.21 3.43
CA ILE A 92 3.15 2.51 3.73
C ILE A 92 1.66 2.32 4.00
N SER A 93 1.14 3.01 5.01
CA SER A 93 -0.28 3.04 5.32
C SER A 93 -0.84 4.42 5.01
N VAL A 94 -2.02 4.46 4.38
CA VAL A 94 -2.76 5.69 4.10
C VAL A 94 -4.17 5.48 4.62
N ASP A 95 -4.67 6.39 5.46
CA ASP A 95 -6.06 6.30 5.90
C ASP A 95 -7.01 6.62 4.75
N GLU A 96 -8.19 6.03 4.75
CA GLU A 96 -9.10 6.15 3.60
C GLU A 96 -9.70 7.55 3.41
N ARG A 97 -9.50 8.46 4.35
CA ARG A 97 -9.85 9.88 4.20
C ARG A 97 -8.72 10.71 3.60
N SER A 98 -7.57 10.08 3.34
CA SER A 98 -6.39 10.77 2.79
C SER A 98 -5.84 11.86 3.72
N SER A 99 -5.95 11.64 5.03
CA SER A 99 -5.44 12.61 6.02
C SER A 99 -3.96 12.39 6.34
N PHE A 100 -3.54 11.12 6.45
CA PHE A 100 -2.19 10.77 6.88
C PHE A 100 -1.58 9.70 6.00
N VAL A 101 -0.30 9.86 5.72
CA VAL A 101 0.53 8.85 5.05
C VAL A 101 1.64 8.46 6.02
N ILE A 102 1.71 7.18 6.36
CA ILE A 102 2.57 6.69 7.44
C ILE A 102 3.48 5.58 6.91
N PRO A 103 4.80 5.79 6.86
CA PRO A 103 5.72 4.68 6.56
C PRO A 103 5.79 3.73 7.74
N LEU A 104 5.50 2.46 7.51
CA LEU A 104 5.45 1.45 8.55
C LEU A 104 6.71 0.57 8.59
N LEU A 105 7.32 0.30 7.45
CA LEU A 105 8.41 -0.66 7.34
C LEU A 105 9.39 -0.20 6.27
N ALA A 106 10.70 -0.47 6.52
CA ALA A 106 11.79 -0.19 5.59
C ALA A 106 11.91 1.31 5.23
N GLY A 107 11.82 2.15 6.26
CA GLY A 107 11.78 3.62 6.09
C GLY A 107 13.01 4.21 5.41
N HIS A 108 14.21 3.74 5.75
CA HIS A 108 15.46 4.24 5.19
C HIS A 108 15.92 3.42 3.99
N ILE A 109 16.26 2.16 4.22
CA ILE A 109 16.86 1.30 3.19
C ILE A 109 15.87 0.98 2.08
N GLY A 110 14.61 0.69 2.41
CA GLY A 110 13.58 0.42 1.44
C GLY A 110 12.96 1.66 0.81
N GLY A 111 13.28 2.86 1.31
CA GLY A 111 12.78 4.12 0.76
C GLY A 111 11.37 4.51 1.18
N ALA A 112 10.78 3.85 2.17
CA ALA A 112 9.39 4.13 2.57
C ALA A 112 9.20 5.58 3.04
N ASN A 113 10.15 6.15 3.77
CA ASN A 113 10.03 7.52 4.25
C ASN A 113 9.93 8.52 3.09
N GLU A 114 10.78 8.37 2.08
CA GLU A 114 10.79 9.27 0.93
C GLU A 114 9.52 9.11 0.09
N ILE A 115 9.12 7.88 -0.17
CA ILE A 115 7.90 7.59 -0.93
C ILE A 115 6.69 8.15 -0.19
N ALA A 116 6.63 7.99 1.14
CA ALA A 116 5.54 8.50 1.96
C ALA A 116 5.44 10.02 1.91
N ARG A 117 6.58 10.74 1.98
CA ARG A 117 6.59 12.19 1.87
C ARG A 117 6.06 12.67 0.52
N CYS A 118 6.53 12.07 -0.55
CA CYS A 118 6.10 12.43 -1.89
C CYS A 118 4.64 12.08 -2.16
N LEU A 119 4.21 10.90 -1.71
CA LEU A 119 2.81 10.48 -1.82
C LEU A 119 1.90 11.43 -1.05
N ALA A 120 2.26 11.79 0.18
CA ALA A 120 1.48 12.72 0.99
C ALA A 120 1.34 14.07 0.29
N ALA A 121 2.41 14.59 -0.30
CA ALA A 121 2.35 15.84 -1.06
C ALA A 121 1.38 15.72 -2.24
N SER A 122 1.41 14.61 -2.96
CA SER A 122 0.51 14.35 -4.09
C SER A 122 -0.96 14.29 -3.65
N LEU A 123 -1.25 13.71 -2.48
CA LEU A 123 -2.62 13.53 -1.98
C LEU A 123 -3.13 14.73 -1.16
N GLY A 124 -2.29 15.69 -0.84
CA GLY A 124 -2.65 16.76 0.09
C GLY A 124 -2.79 16.27 1.53
N ALA A 125 -2.08 15.20 1.89
CA ALA A 125 -2.10 14.58 3.20
C ALA A 125 -0.88 14.97 4.04
N THR A 126 -0.94 14.65 5.34
CA THR A 126 0.19 14.84 6.26
C THR A 126 1.02 13.55 6.32
N CYS A 127 2.33 13.65 6.12
CA CYS A 127 3.23 12.52 6.30
C CYS A 127 3.69 12.43 7.75
N CYS A 128 3.57 11.24 8.33
CA CYS A 128 3.99 10.97 9.71
C CYS A 128 5.18 10.02 9.71
N VAL A 129 6.38 10.56 9.55
CA VAL A 129 7.63 9.82 9.69
C VAL A 129 8.04 9.78 11.15
N THR A 130 8.37 8.61 11.64
CA THR A 130 8.78 8.42 13.04
C THR A 130 10.27 8.21 13.20
#